data_ce689448e03f0b19dce67560df1194bd
#
_entry.id   ce689448e03f0b19dce67560df1194bd
#
_cell.length_a   1.000
_cell.length_b   1.000
_cell.length_c   1.000
_cell.angle_alpha   90.00
_cell.angle_beta   90.00
_cell.angle_gamma   90.00
#
_symmetry.space_group_name_H-M   'P 1'
#
loop_
_entity.id
_entity.type
_entity.pdbx_description
1 polymer ?
#
loop_
_entity_poly.entity_id
_entity_poly.type
_entity_poly.pdbx_seq_one_letter_code
_entity_poly.pdbx_strand_id
1 'polypeptide(L)'
;PSWPSEPPSRGCAESFWRNALLVEFSIATVAIIESLRLEFDPGFNVLTGETGAGKSIIIDSVSLLLGGRASSELIRTGCDAAWVEGVFSLRPEARAALEPTLEELGLLEDSEELILRREITRTGRNVARVNGRAVTLGTLQEIGHHLIDVHGQGDHLSLMQARHHVDFLDRYGGLLEQRRAFSAVVQKLH
;
A
#
# COMPACT_ATOMS: atom_id res chain seq x y z
N PRO A 1 8.88 21.09 29.88
CA PRO A 1 7.82 20.83 28.93
C PRO A 1 7.16 19.52 29.31
N SER A 2 6.01 19.63 29.96
CA SER A 2 5.22 18.47 30.40
C SER A 2 4.50 17.90 29.18
N TRP A 3 4.74 16.65 28.88
CA TRP A 3 4.00 15.87 27.89
C TRP A 3 2.54 15.79 28.30
N PRO A 4 1.56 15.94 27.39
CA PRO A 4 0.15 15.79 27.75
C PRO A 4 -0.11 14.39 28.31
N SER A 5 -0.71 14.32 29.48
CA SER A 5 -0.99 13.08 30.21
C SER A 5 -2.24 12.34 29.73
N GLU A 6 -2.96 12.87 28.72
CA GLU A 6 -4.10 12.20 28.14
C GLU A 6 -3.79 11.69 26.74
N PRO A 7 -4.10 10.41 26.45
CA PRO A 7 -4.03 9.92 25.08
C PRO A 7 -5.04 10.70 24.20
N PRO A 8 -4.72 10.91 22.91
CA PRO A 8 -5.65 11.58 22.01
C PRO A 8 -7.01 10.87 22.03
N SER A 9 -8.08 11.67 22.01
CA SER A 9 -9.45 11.19 22.05
C SER A 9 -9.65 10.05 21.01
N ARG A 10 -10.49 9.05 21.34
CA ARG A 10 -10.71 7.85 20.49
C ARG A 10 -10.99 8.16 19.02
N GLY A 11 -11.56 9.31 18.71
CA GLY A 11 -11.78 9.77 17.33
C GLY A 11 -10.49 10.02 16.53
N CYS A 12 -9.35 10.31 17.17
CA CYS A 12 -8.08 10.53 16.48
C CYS A 12 -7.39 9.20 16.08
N ALA A 13 -7.58 8.14 16.88
CA ALA A 13 -7.05 6.82 16.56
C ALA A 13 -7.82 6.15 15.41
N GLU A 14 -9.13 6.34 15.33
CA GLU A 14 -9.97 5.77 14.26
C GLU A 14 -9.68 6.38 12.88
N SER A 15 -9.19 7.61 12.81
CA SER A 15 -8.85 8.23 11.53
C SER A 15 -7.56 7.69 10.89
N PHE A 16 -6.69 7.06 11.68
CA PHE A 16 -5.42 6.51 11.20
C PHE A 16 -5.59 5.20 10.41
N TRP A 17 -6.69 4.45 10.66
CA TRP A 17 -6.97 3.14 10.07
C TRP A 17 -8.02 3.20 8.95
N ARG A 18 -8.16 4.34 8.27
CA ARG A 18 -9.27 4.60 7.33
C ARG A 18 -9.01 4.23 5.88
N ASN A 19 -7.91 3.56 5.58
CA ASN A 19 -7.58 3.21 4.21
C ASN A 19 -8.30 1.91 3.76
N ALA A 20 -7.75 1.20 2.81
CA ALA A 20 -8.22 -0.10 2.38
C ALA A 20 -7.82 -1.19 3.38
N LEU A 21 -8.54 -2.30 3.38
CA LEU A 21 -8.18 -3.52 4.09
C LEU A 21 -7.61 -4.51 3.06
N LEU A 22 -6.39 -4.98 3.28
CA LEU A 22 -5.88 -6.16 2.55
C LEU A 22 -6.65 -7.38 3.04
N VAL A 23 -7.48 -7.96 2.20
CA VAL A 23 -8.32 -9.11 2.52
C VAL A 23 -7.61 -10.41 2.21
N GLU A 24 -6.90 -10.43 1.09
CA GLU A 24 -6.17 -11.59 0.63
C GLU A 24 -4.83 -11.20 0.03
N PHE A 25 -3.82 -12.01 0.30
CA PHE A 25 -2.50 -11.87 -0.30
C PHE A 25 -1.98 -13.20 -0.80
N SER A 26 -1.64 -13.27 -2.06
CA SER A 26 -1.16 -14.46 -2.73
C SER A 26 0.23 -14.24 -3.32
N ILE A 27 1.10 -15.24 -3.16
CA ILE A 27 2.48 -15.26 -3.65
C ILE A 27 2.71 -16.55 -4.40
N ALA A 28 3.39 -16.49 -5.53
CA ALA A 28 3.87 -17.68 -6.19
C ALA A 28 5.31 -17.52 -6.70
N THR A 29 6.10 -18.55 -6.46
CA THR A 29 7.49 -18.72 -6.94
C THR A 29 8.42 -17.57 -6.53
N VAL A 30 8.24 -17.05 -5.31
CA VAL A 30 9.09 -15.99 -4.74
C VAL A 30 10.06 -16.60 -3.73
N ALA A 31 11.35 -16.47 -3.94
CA ALA A 31 12.43 -16.94 -3.10
C ALA A 31 12.25 -18.44 -2.71
N ILE A 32 12.04 -18.73 -1.43
CA ILE A 32 11.79 -20.09 -0.95
C ILE A 32 10.30 -20.49 -1.02
N ILE A 33 9.40 -19.53 -1.26
CA ILE A 33 7.96 -19.76 -1.31
C ILE A 33 7.57 -20.27 -2.69
N GLU A 34 7.02 -21.47 -2.77
CA GLU A 34 6.47 -22.00 -4.00
C GLU A 34 5.09 -21.42 -4.27
N SER A 35 4.20 -21.49 -3.28
CA SER A 35 2.87 -20.89 -3.29
C SER A 35 2.43 -20.60 -1.86
N LEU A 36 1.84 -19.43 -1.66
CA LEU A 36 1.29 -19.02 -0.36
C LEU A 36 0.05 -18.18 -0.62
N ARG A 37 -1.02 -18.46 0.12
CA ARG A 37 -2.21 -17.62 0.18
C ARG A 37 -2.51 -17.30 1.64
N LEU A 38 -2.65 -16.03 1.95
CA LEU A 38 -2.98 -15.51 3.26
C LEU A 38 -4.31 -14.77 3.17
N GLU A 39 -5.18 -15.04 4.12
CA GLU A 39 -6.41 -14.30 4.32
C GLU A 39 -6.26 -13.48 5.61
N PHE A 40 -6.75 -12.25 5.59
CA PHE A 40 -6.63 -11.31 6.71
C PHE A 40 -8.02 -10.92 7.21
N ASP A 41 -8.17 -11.00 8.53
CA ASP A 41 -9.35 -10.47 9.19
C ASP A 41 -9.24 -8.97 9.45
N PRO A 42 -10.37 -8.26 9.60
CA PRO A 42 -10.34 -6.88 10.06
C PRO A 42 -9.69 -6.74 11.44
N GLY A 43 -8.78 -5.78 11.57
CA GLY A 43 -8.10 -5.49 12.83
C GLY A 43 -6.64 -5.92 12.86
N PHE A 44 -6.20 -6.53 13.94
CA PHE A 44 -4.80 -6.87 14.18
C PHE A 44 -4.47 -8.30 13.77
N ASN A 45 -3.65 -8.47 12.77
CA ASN A 45 -3.15 -9.76 12.28
C ASN A 45 -1.68 -9.92 12.67
N VAL A 46 -1.27 -11.08 13.14
CA VAL A 46 0.09 -11.37 13.61
C VAL A 46 0.71 -12.51 12.81
N LEU A 47 1.86 -12.23 12.18
CA LEU A 47 2.69 -13.26 11.58
C LEU A 47 3.80 -13.66 12.56
N THR A 48 3.78 -14.91 13.00
CA THR A 48 4.81 -15.49 13.88
C THR A 48 5.66 -16.52 13.13
N GLY A 49 6.86 -16.76 13.60
CA GLY A 49 7.77 -17.76 13.05
C GLY A 49 9.23 -17.45 13.36
N GLU A 50 10.12 -18.39 13.14
CA GLU A 50 11.56 -18.19 13.35
C GLU A 50 12.17 -17.17 12.38
N THR A 51 13.31 -16.57 12.77
CA THR A 51 14.09 -15.68 11.91
C THR A 51 14.59 -16.45 10.68
N GLY A 52 14.37 -15.87 9.49
CA GLY A 52 14.72 -16.52 8.22
C GLY A 52 13.61 -17.36 7.58
N ALA A 53 12.51 -17.62 8.28
CA ALA A 53 11.44 -18.52 7.83
C ALA A 53 10.39 -17.87 6.91
N GLY A 54 10.77 -16.89 6.10
CA GLY A 54 9.85 -16.35 5.10
C GLY A 54 9.05 -15.10 5.50
N LYS A 55 9.05 -14.67 6.77
CA LYS A 55 8.35 -13.43 7.18
C LYS A 55 8.82 -12.19 6.40
N SER A 56 10.13 -12.04 6.28
CA SER A 56 10.72 -10.93 5.50
C SER A 56 10.33 -11.03 4.03
N ILE A 57 10.28 -12.24 3.47
CA ILE A 57 9.87 -12.47 2.08
C ILE A 57 8.42 -12.03 1.86
N ILE A 58 7.53 -12.23 2.84
CA ILE A 58 6.15 -11.76 2.76
C ILE A 58 6.11 -10.24 2.73
N ILE A 59 6.85 -9.56 3.62
CA ILE A 59 6.91 -8.09 3.66
C ILE A 59 7.53 -7.53 2.37
N ASP A 60 8.62 -8.14 1.88
CA ASP A 60 9.24 -7.75 0.62
C ASP A 60 8.29 -7.95 -0.57
N SER A 61 7.47 -9.02 -0.52
CA SER A 61 6.45 -9.29 -1.52
C SER A 61 5.30 -8.28 -1.48
N VAL A 62 4.90 -7.81 -0.29
CA VAL A 62 3.94 -6.70 -0.17
C VAL A 62 4.56 -5.42 -0.73
N SER A 63 5.81 -5.11 -0.41
CA SER A 63 6.52 -3.96 -0.97
C SER A 63 6.62 -4.05 -2.50
N LEU A 64 6.87 -5.24 -3.05
CA LEU A 64 6.86 -5.51 -4.48
C LEU A 64 5.48 -5.24 -5.09
N LEU A 65 4.40 -5.69 -4.46
CA LEU A 65 3.02 -5.46 -4.89
C LEU A 65 2.70 -3.97 -4.97
N LEU A 66 3.17 -3.18 -4.00
CA LEU A 66 2.95 -1.72 -3.94
C LEU A 66 3.90 -0.92 -4.85
N GLY A 67 4.59 -1.57 -5.77
CA GLY A 67 5.45 -0.91 -6.73
C GLY A 67 6.90 -0.75 -6.31
N GLY A 68 7.34 -1.42 -5.26
CA GLY A 68 8.74 -1.49 -4.83
C GLY A 68 9.67 -2.06 -5.91
N ARG A 69 10.98 -1.98 -5.67
CA ARG A 69 11.99 -2.45 -6.62
C ARG A 69 11.89 -3.96 -6.84
N ALA A 70 11.78 -4.36 -8.10
CA ALA A 70 11.82 -5.77 -8.49
C ALA A 70 13.26 -6.20 -8.78
N SER A 71 13.65 -7.39 -8.28
CA SER A 71 14.89 -8.06 -8.64
C SER A 71 14.59 -9.47 -9.14
N SER A 72 15.30 -9.93 -10.16
CA SER A 72 15.23 -11.32 -10.60
C SER A 72 15.69 -12.32 -9.54
N GLU A 73 16.42 -11.86 -8.53
CA GLU A 73 16.84 -12.66 -7.37
C GLU A 73 15.67 -13.10 -6.49
N LEU A 74 14.55 -12.36 -6.56
CA LEU A 74 13.31 -12.74 -5.87
C LEU A 74 12.64 -13.96 -6.51
N ILE A 75 12.99 -14.32 -7.74
CA ILE A 75 12.39 -15.46 -8.42
C ILE A 75 13.00 -16.75 -7.88
N ARG A 76 12.13 -17.68 -7.46
CA ARG A 76 12.54 -18.99 -6.97
C ARG A 76 13.48 -19.69 -7.94
N THR A 77 14.51 -20.33 -7.42
CA THR A 77 15.46 -21.11 -8.21
C THR A 77 14.73 -22.21 -9.00
N GLY A 78 14.99 -22.27 -10.30
CA GLY A 78 14.32 -23.23 -11.19
C GLY A 78 13.02 -22.73 -11.82
N CYS A 79 12.54 -21.50 -11.45
CA CYS A 79 11.36 -20.88 -12.05
C CYS A 79 11.74 -19.72 -12.97
N ASP A 80 10.93 -19.44 -13.97
CA ASP A 80 11.15 -18.36 -14.95
C ASP A 80 10.48 -17.06 -14.57
N ALA A 81 9.47 -17.13 -13.71
CA ALA A 81 8.68 -15.99 -13.26
C ALA A 81 8.25 -16.13 -11.81
N ALA A 82 7.96 -15.01 -11.17
CA ALA A 82 7.30 -14.93 -9.89
C ALA A 82 6.19 -13.88 -9.95
N TRP A 83 5.14 -14.06 -9.14
CA TRP A 83 4.08 -13.07 -9.05
C TRP A 83 3.57 -12.94 -7.62
N VAL A 84 3.03 -11.76 -7.35
CA VAL A 84 2.35 -11.41 -6.12
C VAL A 84 1.02 -10.76 -6.46
N GLU A 85 -0.01 -11.02 -5.65
CA GLU A 85 -1.36 -10.49 -5.84
C GLU A 85 -1.96 -10.14 -4.49
N GLY A 86 -2.67 -9.03 -4.43
CA GLY A 86 -3.41 -8.60 -3.25
C GLY A 86 -4.80 -8.15 -3.62
N VAL A 87 -5.77 -8.59 -2.82
CA VAL A 87 -7.18 -8.15 -2.89
C VAL A 87 -7.42 -7.19 -1.74
N PHE A 88 -7.86 -5.99 -2.06
CA PHE A 88 -8.13 -4.91 -1.12
C PHE A 88 -9.62 -4.59 -1.09
N SER A 89 -10.23 -4.62 0.08
CA SER A 89 -11.55 -4.03 0.28
C SER A 89 -11.40 -2.52 0.51
N LEU A 90 -12.00 -1.72 -0.37
CA LEU A 90 -11.93 -0.27 -0.30
C LEU A 90 -13.00 0.27 0.64
N ARG A 91 -12.59 0.93 1.71
CA ARG A 91 -13.50 1.73 2.52
C ARG A 91 -13.92 2.99 1.77
N PRO A 92 -15.08 3.60 2.10
CA PRO A 92 -15.60 4.75 1.35
C PRO A 92 -14.58 5.89 1.17
N GLU A 93 -13.75 6.16 2.18
CA GLU A 93 -12.76 7.22 2.13
C GLU A 93 -11.59 6.89 1.18
N ALA A 94 -11.12 5.64 1.19
CA ALA A 94 -10.09 5.17 0.27
C ALA A 94 -10.62 5.13 -1.17
N ARG A 95 -11.87 4.69 -1.35
CA ARG A 95 -12.55 4.69 -2.65
C ARG A 95 -12.65 6.11 -3.21
N ALA A 96 -13.15 7.06 -2.42
CA ALA A 96 -13.26 8.45 -2.85
C ALA A 96 -11.91 9.10 -3.20
N ALA A 97 -10.83 8.69 -2.53
CA ALA A 97 -9.49 9.17 -2.84
C ALA A 97 -8.90 8.58 -4.14
N LEU A 98 -9.25 7.32 -4.45
CA LEU A 98 -8.76 6.60 -5.63
C LEU A 98 -9.64 6.77 -6.87
N GLU A 99 -10.93 7.06 -6.68
CA GLU A 99 -11.94 7.11 -7.75
C GLU A 99 -11.50 7.98 -8.94
N PRO A 100 -10.98 9.23 -8.77
CA PRO A 100 -10.54 10.05 -9.89
C PRO A 100 -9.43 9.37 -10.72
N THR A 101 -8.46 8.76 -10.06
CA THR A 101 -7.35 8.06 -10.73
C THR A 101 -7.84 6.79 -11.43
N LEU A 102 -8.73 6.03 -10.80
CA LEU A 102 -9.29 4.81 -11.38
C LEU A 102 -10.21 5.11 -12.56
N GLU A 103 -11.00 6.20 -12.52
CA GLU A 103 -11.83 6.65 -13.63
C GLU A 103 -10.98 7.09 -14.83
N GLU A 104 -9.99 7.95 -14.61
CA GLU A 104 -9.10 8.45 -15.67
C GLU A 104 -8.40 7.31 -16.43
N LEU A 105 -8.06 6.25 -15.71
CA LEU A 105 -7.39 5.07 -16.27
C LEU A 105 -8.35 4.00 -16.77
N GLY A 106 -9.66 4.20 -16.62
CA GLY A 106 -10.69 3.21 -16.97
C GLY A 106 -10.59 1.92 -16.15
N LEU A 107 -10.11 2.02 -14.91
CA LEU A 107 -9.91 0.90 -13.96
C LEU A 107 -11.01 0.81 -12.92
N LEU A 108 -11.92 1.79 -12.89
CA LEU A 108 -13.04 1.81 -11.96
C LEU A 108 -14.00 0.66 -12.29
N GLU A 109 -14.33 -0.11 -11.29
CA GLU A 109 -15.34 -1.16 -11.33
C GLU A 109 -16.41 -0.91 -10.27
N ASP A 110 -17.60 -1.48 -10.45
CA ASP A 110 -18.69 -1.38 -9.46
C ASP A 110 -18.41 -2.19 -8.19
N SER A 111 -17.29 -2.93 -8.15
CA SER A 111 -16.85 -3.70 -7.00
C SER A 111 -16.27 -2.79 -5.90
N GLU A 112 -16.49 -3.18 -4.65
CA GLU A 112 -15.80 -2.60 -3.49
C GLU A 112 -14.36 -3.14 -3.33
N GLU A 113 -13.97 -4.09 -4.17
CA GLU A 113 -12.66 -4.70 -4.16
C GLU A 113 -11.76 -4.11 -5.25
N LEU A 114 -10.48 -3.98 -4.92
CA LEU A 114 -9.42 -3.61 -5.84
C LEU A 114 -8.35 -4.70 -5.84
N ILE A 115 -8.05 -5.23 -7.01
CA ILE A 115 -7.04 -6.29 -7.16
C ILE A 115 -5.78 -5.70 -7.76
N LEU A 116 -4.68 -5.79 -7.02
CA LEU A 116 -3.35 -5.48 -7.52
C LEU A 116 -2.59 -6.77 -7.80
N ARG A 117 -1.88 -6.82 -8.92
CA ARG A 117 -1.00 -7.94 -9.26
C ARG A 117 0.29 -7.45 -9.86
N ARG A 118 1.38 -8.09 -9.48
CA ARG A 118 2.68 -7.84 -10.08
C ARG A 118 3.38 -9.14 -10.43
N GLU A 119 3.91 -9.20 -11.63
CA GLU A 119 4.65 -10.33 -12.18
C GLU A 119 6.05 -9.87 -12.62
N ILE A 120 7.06 -10.62 -12.24
CA ILE A 120 8.45 -10.42 -12.63
C ILE A 120 8.98 -11.68 -13.31
N THR A 121 9.80 -11.51 -14.32
CA THR A 121 10.42 -12.64 -15.04
C THR A 121 11.95 -12.55 -15.01
N ARG A 122 12.63 -13.68 -15.19
CA ARG A 122 14.11 -13.73 -15.27
C ARG A 122 14.65 -12.91 -16.45
N THR A 123 13.86 -12.73 -17.50
CA THR A 123 14.22 -11.89 -18.65
C THR A 123 14.11 -10.38 -18.36
N GLY A 124 13.75 -10.00 -17.14
CA GLY A 124 13.61 -8.61 -16.71
C GLY A 124 12.26 -7.99 -17.03
N ARG A 125 11.34 -8.73 -17.66
CA ARG A 125 9.98 -8.24 -17.87
C ARG A 125 9.26 -8.11 -16.53
N ASN A 126 8.64 -6.97 -16.33
CA ASN A 126 7.95 -6.61 -15.11
C ASN A 126 6.57 -6.05 -15.48
N VAL A 127 5.53 -6.74 -15.09
CA VAL A 127 4.15 -6.39 -15.44
C VAL A 127 3.36 -6.09 -14.18
N ALA A 128 2.78 -4.89 -14.12
CA ALA A 128 1.86 -4.48 -13.09
C ALA A 128 0.41 -4.49 -13.63
N ARG A 129 -0.52 -4.94 -12.83
CA ARG A 129 -1.96 -4.96 -13.19
C ARG A 129 -2.79 -4.44 -12.03
N VAL A 130 -3.85 -3.75 -12.39
CA VAL A 130 -4.93 -3.32 -11.48
C VAL A 130 -6.23 -3.80 -12.11
N ASN A 131 -7.04 -4.54 -11.36
CA ASN A 131 -8.27 -5.18 -11.85
C ASN A 131 -8.05 -5.92 -13.18
N GLY A 132 -6.96 -6.70 -13.26
CA GLY A 132 -6.58 -7.45 -14.47
C GLY A 132 -5.98 -6.63 -15.61
N ARG A 133 -6.10 -5.31 -15.63
CA ARG A 133 -5.59 -4.41 -16.69
C ARG A 133 -4.14 -4.02 -16.41
N ALA A 134 -3.30 -4.04 -17.44
CA ALA A 134 -1.90 -3.64 -17.32
C ALA A 134 -1.78 -2.13 -17.10
N VAL A 135 -0.97 -1.75 -16.10
CA VAL A 135 -0.68 -0.36 -15.75
C VAL A 135 0.81 -0.10 -15.68
N THR A 136 1.19 1.17 -15.63
CA THR A 136 2.59 1.55 -15.39
C THR A 136 2.97 1.30 -13.93
N LEU A 137 4.27 1.20 -13.67
CA LEU A 137 4.77 1.06 -12.29
C LEU A 137 4.45 2.31 -11.45
N GLY A 138 4.51 3.50 -12.07
CA GLY A 138 4.16 4.75 -11.40
C GLY A 138 2.69 4.77 -10.94
N THR A 139 1.78 4.34 -11.82
CA THR A 139 0.36 4.18 -11.48
C THR A 139 0.14 3.19 -10.33
N LEU A 140 0.84 2.03 -10.38
CA LEU A 140 0.76 1.05 -9.31
C LEU A 140 1.24 1.62 -7.96
N GLN A 141 2.34 2.40 -7.98
CA GLN A 141 2.87 3.06 -6.78
C GLN A 141 1.90 4.10 -6.23
N GLU A 142 1.32 4.93 -7.09
CA GLU A 142 0.33 5.94 -6.71
C GLU A 142 -0.87 5.30 -6.01
N ILE A 143 -1.45 4.27 -6.63
CA ILE A 143 -2.56 3.51 -6.03
C ILE A 143 -2.13 2.85 -4.72
N GLY A 144 -0.96 2.19 -4.71
CA GLY A 144 -0.42 1.49 -3.55
C GLY A 144 -0.27 2.37 -2.31
N HIS A 145 0.14 3.62 -2.48
CA HIS A 145 0.27 4.59 -1.37
C HIS A 145 -1.06 4.93 -0.67
N HIS A 146 -2.17 4.77 -1.36
CA HIS A 146 -3.50 4.95 -0.77
C HIS A 146 -4.03 3.71 -0.04
N LEU A 147 -3.43 2.54 -0.29
CA LEU A 147 -3.92 1.26 0.22
C LEU A 147 -3.21 0.83 1.50
N ILE A 148 -1.90 0.77 1.49
CA ILE A 148 -1.08 0.26 2.61
C ILE A 148 0.11 1.18 2.83
N ASP A 149 0.42 1.40 4.10
CA ASP A 149 1.71 1.95 4.51
C ASP A 149 2.54 0.83 5.17
N VAL A 150 3.73 0.55 4.62
CA VAL A 150 4.61 -0.51 5.09
C VAL A 150 5.72 0.11 5.92
N HIS A 151 5.84 -0.31 7.18
CA HIS A 151 6.92 0.09 8.08
C HIS A 151 7.84 -1.10 8.34
N GLY A 152 9.03 -1.13 7.73
CA GLY A 152 9.97 -2.25 7.80
C GLY A 152 11.41 -1.86 8.07
N GLN A 153 12.26 -2.88 8.35
CA GLN A 153 13.71 -2.71 8.50
C GLN A 153 14.35 -2.41 7.15
N GLY A 154 14.47 -1.13 6.82
CA GLY A 154 15.29 -0.69 5.69
C GLY A 154 14.57 -0.01 4.53
N ASP A 155 13.27 -0.05 4.44
CA ASP A 155 12.51 0.70 3.43
C ASP A 155 11.56 1.72 4.08
N HIS A 156 11.72 2.79 3.75
CA HIS A 156 11.56 4.15 4.07
C HIS A 156 10.39 4.75 3.43
N LEU A 157 9.28 4.45 3.91
CA LEU A 157 8.15 4.81 3.23
C LEU A 157 7.78 6.26 3.50
N SER A 158 6.63 6.59 3.77
CA SER A 158 6.15 7.95 3.83
C SER A 158 6.91 8.84 4.84
N LEU A 159 7.35 8.29 5.99
CA LEU A 159 8.08 9.04 7.02
C LEU A 159 9.46 9.58 6.59
N MET A 160 10.14 8.92 5.65
CA MET A 160 11.44 9.39 5.17
C MET A 160 11.31 10.44 4.05
N GLN A 161 10.12 10.63 3.52
CA GLN A 161 9.88 11.63 2.50
C GLN A 161 9.36 12.92 3.16
N ALA A 162 10.22 13.93 3.24
CA ALA A 162 9.88 15.21 3.88
C ALA A 162 8.58 15.85 3.35
N ARG A 163 8.21 15.59 2.11
CA ARG A 163 6.94 16.07 1.51
C ARG A 163 5.70 15.55 2.23
N HIS A 164 5.77 14.39 2.89
CA HIS A 164 4.65 13.80 3.62
C HIS A 164 4.59 14.21 5.10
N HIS A 165 5.65 14.83 5.64
CA HIS A 165 5.68 15.20 7.06
C HIS A 165 4.55 16.17 7.43
N VAL A 166 4.25 17.13 6.56
CA VAL A 166 3.16 18.07 6.78
C VAL A 166 1.81 17.35 6.79
N ASP A 167 1.62 16.36 5.91
CA ASP A 167 0.39 15.57 5.87
C ASP A 167 0.18 14.76 7.16
N PHE A 168 1.25 14.20 7.71
CA PHE A 168 1.19 13.49 8.99
C PHE A 168 0.83 14.43 10.14
N LEU A 169 1.49 15.59 10.22
CA LEU A 169 1.23 16.59 11.25
C LEU A 169 -0.20 17.11 11.17
N ASP A 170 -0.68 17.43 9.98
CA ASP A 170 -2.03 17.96 9.78
C ASP A 170 -3.10 16.91 10.08
N ARG A 171 -2.86 15.64 9.75
CA ARG A 171 -3.74 14.52 10.12
C ARG A 171 -3.75 14.32 11.63
N TYR A 172 -2.57 14.30 12.27
CA TYR A 172 -2.48 14.16 13.72
C TYR A 172 -3.14 15.31 14.46
N GLY A 173 -2.99 16.53 13.96
CA GLY A 173 -3.60 17.74 14.51
C GLY A 173 -5.08 17.94 14.16
N GLY A 174 -5.66 17.10 13.29
CA GLY A 174 -7.04 17.30 12.78
C GLY A 174 -7.19 18.55 11.91
N LEU A 175 -6.11 19.01 11.26
CA LEU A 175 -6.03 20.29 10.56
C LEU A 175 -6.25 20.19 9.04
N LEU A 176 -6.69 19.05 8.52
CA LEU A 176 -6.83 18.82 7.08
C LEU A 176 -7.81 19.77 6.40
N GLU A 177 -8.90 20.14 7.08
CA GLU A 177 -9.89 21.10 6.55
C GLU A 177 -9.30 22.51 6.47
N GLN A 178 -8.60 22.94 7.52
CA GLN A 178 -7.93 24.24 7.56
C GLN A 178 -6.86 24.32 6.47
N ARG A 179 -6.11 23.24 6.25
CA ARG A 179 -5.14 23.16 5.17
C ARG A 179 -5.78 23.29 3.79
N ARG A 180 -6.90 22.61 3.55
CA ARG A 180 -7.64 22.74 2.29
C ARG A 180 -8.11 24.17 2.06
N ALA A 181 -8.68 24.79 3.09
CA ALA A 181 -9.10 26.18 3.04
C ALA A 181 -7.92 27.14 2.74
N PHE A 182 -6.79 26.94 3.41
CA PHE A 182 -5.57 27.71 3.16
C PHE A 182 -5.04 27.53 1.73
N SER A 183 -4.97 26.28 1.25
CA SER A 183 -4.53 25.99 -0.12
C SER A 183 -5.41 26.66 -1.18
N ALA A 184 -6.73 26.69 -0.95
CA ALA A 184 -7.67 27.37 -1.84
C ALA A 184 -7.46 28.90 -1.90
N VAL A 185 -7.02 29.51 -0.79
CA VAL A 185 -6.65 30.93 -0.77
C VAL A 185 -5.35 31.19 -1.51
N VAL A 186 -4.33 30.35 -1.29
CA VAL A 186 -3.02 30.47 -1.97
C VAL A 186 -3.17 30.34 -3.49
N GLN A 187 -3.99 29.37 -3.96
CA GLN A 187 -4.24 29.19 -5.39
C GLN A 187 -4.92 30.39 -6.07
N LYS A 188 -5.63 31.23 -5.31
CA LYS A 188 -6.25 32.47 -5.84
C LYS A 188 -5.27 33.64 -5.92
N LEU A 189 -4.08 33.52 -5.32
CA LEU A 189 -3.05 34.55 -5.30
C LEU A 189 -1.99 34.35 -6.41
N HIS A 190 -2.03 33.22 -7.08
CA HIS A 190 -1.20 32.87 -8.24
C HIS A 190 -2.04 32.77 -9.51
#